data_728a54f5497848b1215721fedd66649f
#
_entry.id   728a54f5497848b1215721fedd66649f
#
_cell.length_a   1.000
_cell.length_b   1.000
_cell.length_c   1.000
_cell.angle_alpha   90.00
_cell.angle_beta   90.00
_cell.angle_gamma   90.00
#
_symmetry.space_group_name_H-M   'P 1'
#
loop_
_entity.id
_entity.type
_entity.pdbx_description
1 polymer ?
#
loop_
_entity_poly.entity_id
_entity_poly.type
_entity_poly.pdbx_seq_one_letter_code
_entity_poly.pdbx_strand_id
1 'polypeptide(L)'
;LAMFVSNVTPAIIIAGAAGFGFGSDQGALGFPDMTYLIQMSMLFAGIATLFQTIGMGPVGAKLPIVQGTSFAFLGTILATGFTVKATGGGNDEVLATIFSVCFLAAFVEIFISFFIEKLGKVIKPVVTGVVITTIGVYLIKVGMTDIGGGQWLLTNMPEKFASPSNLIVGFSVVALV
;
A
#
# COMPACT_ATOMS: atom_id res chain seq x y z
N LEU A 1 -15.27 -7.38 5.97
CA LEU A 1 -15.27 -5.98 5.50
C LEU A 1 -13.98 -5.26 5.89
N ALA A 2 -13.55 -5.25 7.18
CA ALA A 2 -12.34 -4.56 7.62
C ALA A 2 -11.07 -5.00 6.86
N MET A 3 -10.92 -6.31 6.61
CA MET A 3 -9.78 -6.85 5.86
C MET A 3 -9.80 -6.48 4.37
N PHE A 4 -10.99 -6.37 3.79
CA PHE A 4 -11.13 -5.92 2.41
C PHE A 4 -10.59 -4.50 2.25
N VAL A 5 -11.02 -3.58 3.10
CA VAL A 5 -10.60 -2.17 3.06
C VAL A 5 -9.10 -2.05 3.28
N SER A 6 -8.53 -2.75 4.28
CA SER A 6 -7.10 -2.67 4.56
C SER A 6 -6.21 -3.17 3.42
N ASN A 7 -6.68 -4.11 2.60
CA ASN A 7 -5.93 -4.61 1.44
C ASN A 7 -6.08 -3.73 0.20
N VAL A 8 -7.26 -3.15 0.01
CA VAL A 8 -7.56 -2.33 -1.18
C VAL A 8 -6.97 -0.92 -1.06
N THR A 9 -7.00 -0.34 0.13
CA THR A 9 -6.56 1.05 0.35
C THR A 9 -5.10 1.31 -0.10
N PRO A 10 -4.09 0.50 0.26
CA PRO A 10 -2.73 0.72 -0.21
C PRO A 10 -2.61 0.65 -1.74
N ALA A 11 -3.33 -0.27 -2.39
CA ALA A 11 -3.33 -0.38 -3.85
C ALA A 11 -3.90 0.88 -4.51
N ILE A 12 -5.00 1.44 -3.98
CA ILE A 12 -5.58 2.68 -4.46
C ILE A 12 -4.62 3.86 -4.27
N ILE A 13 -3.98 3.98 -3.11
CA ILE A 13 -3.05 5.08 -2.82
C ILE A 13 -1.83 5.01 -3.75
N ILE A 14 -1.25 3.83 -3.95
CA ILE A 14 -0.11 3.62 -4.84
C ILE A 14 -0.51 3.93 -6.28
N ALA A 15 -1.64 3.42 -6.75
CA ALA A 15 -2.15 3.67 -8.09
C ALA A 15 -2.42 5.17 -8.32
N GLY A 16 -3.07 5.85 -7.36
CA GLY A 16 -3.32 7.28 -7.44
C GLY A 16 -2.03 8.10 -7.50
N ALA A 17 -1.01 7.75 -6.72
CA ALA A 17 0.30 8.40 -6.74
C ALA A 17 1.07 8.11 -8.04
N ALA A 18 0.91 6.91 -8.60
CA ALA A 18 1.46 6.55 -9.91
C ALA A 18 0.75 7.25 -11.08
N GLY A 19 -0.39 7.90 -10.83
CA GLY A 19 -1.16 8.62 -11.84
C GLY A 19 -2.22 7.79 -12.55
N PHE A 20 -2.55 6.61 -12.03
CA PHE A 20 -3.64 5.80 -12.54
C PHE A 20 -4.97 6.27 -11.96
N GLY A 21 -5.95 6.52 -12.84
CA GLY A 21 -7.31 6.88 -12.46
C GLY A 21 -8.26 5.69 -12.47
N PHE A 22 -9.44 5.87 -11.86
CA PHE A 22 -10.55 4.95 -12.05
C PHE A 22 -11.16 5.16 -13.44
N GLY A 23 -10.89 4.27 -14.37
CA GLY A 23 -11.73 4.07 -15.55
C GLY A 23 -11.45 4.88 -16.81
N SER A 24 -10.35 5.62 -16.93
CA SER A 24 -10.08 6.40 -18.16
C SER A 24 -9.01 5.83 -19.08
N ASP A 25 -8.05 5.09 -18.55
CA ASP A 25 -6.96 4.55 -19.36
C ASP A 25 -6.97 3.04 -19.32
N GLN A 26 -7.13 2.44 -20.50
CA GLN A 26 -6.94 1.01 -20.66
C GLN A 26 -5.43 0.76 -20.57
N GLY A 27 -5.00 0.12 -19.49
CA GLY A 27 -3.64 -0.38 -19.36
C GLY A 27 -3.31 -1.41 -20.45
N ALA A 28 -2.05 -1.79 -20.52
CA ALA A 28 -1.52 -2.75 -21.48
C ALA A 28 -2.29 -4.10 -21.54
N LEU A 29 -3.04 -4.43 -20.47
CA LEU A 29 -3.85 -5.65 -20.37
C LEU A 29 -5.34 -5.44 -20.70
N GLY A 30 -5.75 -4.25 -21.16
CA GLY A 30 -7.15 -3.93 -21.49
C GLY A 30 -8.06 -3.69 -20.29
N PHE A 31 -7.49 -3.59 -19.08
CA PHE A 31 -8.19 -3.22 -17.86
C PHE A 31 -7.63 -1.90 -17.32
N PRO A 32 -8.41 -1.10 -16.59
CA PRO A 32 -7.88 0.01 -15.83
C PRO A 32 -6.79 -0.50 -14.87
N ASP A 33 -5.58 0.04 -14.93
CA ASP A 33 -4.44 -0.44 -14.16
C ASP A 33 -4.70 -0.43 -12.65
N MET A 34 -5.48 0.54 -12.17
CA MET A 34 -5.93 0.57 -10.78
C MET A 34 -6.78 -0.65 -10.41
N THR A 35 -7.70 -1.06 -11.28
CA THR A 35 -8.54 -2.25 -11.05
C THR A 35 -7.69 -3.52 -11.01
N TYR A 36 -6.72 -3.62 -11.91
CA TYR A 36 -5.76 -4.73 -11.93
C TYR A 36 -4.95 -4.81 -10.63
N LEU A 37 -4.41 -3.69 -10.15
CA LEU A 37 -3.66 -3.63 -8.90
C LEU A 37 -4.51 -4.07 -7.69
N ILE A 38 -5.76 -3.63 -7.61
CA ILE A 38 -6.70 -4.03 -6.56
C ILE A 38 -6.97 -5.55 -6.63
N GLN A 39 -7.26 -6.07 -7.82
CA GLN A 39 -7.52 -7.50 -8.01
C GLN A 39 -6.31 -8.36 -7.61
N MET A 40 -5.11 -7.96 -8.04
CA MET A 40 -3.87 -8.66 -7.69
C MET A 40 -3.56 -8.59 -6.20
N SER A 41 -3.75 -7.44 -5.56
CA SER A 41 -3.55 -7.32 -4.11
C SER A 41 -4.46 -8.27 -3.31
N MET A 42 -5.73 -8.38 -3.72
CA MET A 42 -6.69 -9.28 -3.09
C MET A 42 -6.36 -10.76 -3.34
N LEU A 43 -5.98 -11.10 -4.57
CA LEU A 43 -5.60 -12.48 -4.93
C LEU A 43 -4.38 -12.95 -4.12
N PHE A 44 -3.32 -12.15 -4.09
CA PHE A 44 -2.11 -12.50 -3.35
C PHE A 44 -2.31 -12.50 -1.83
N ALA A 45 -3.15 -11.60 -1.30
CA ALA A 45 -3.55 -11.63 0.11
C ALA A 45 -4.29 -12.95 0.45
N GLY A 46 -5.17 -13.41 -0.44
CA GLY A 46 -5.86 -14.70 -0.30
C GLY A 46 -4.87 -15.87 -0.33
N ILE A 47 -3.96 -15.91 -1.29
CA ILE A 47 -2.93 -16.95 -1.40
C ILE A 47 -2.04 -16.96 -0.15
N ALA A 48 -1.55 -15.81 0.30
CA ALA A 48 -0.71 -15.70 1.50
C ALA A 48 -1.46 -16.18 2.76
N THR A 49 -2.74 -15.85 2.87
CA THR A 49 -3.61 -16.31 3.96
C THR A 49 -3.76 -17.83 3.96
N LEU A 50 -3.93 -18.45 2.78
CA LEU A 50 -4.00 -19.90 2.66
C LEU A 50 -2.68 -20.56 3.10
N PHE A 51 -1.54 -20.08 2.66
CA PHE A 51 -0.23 -20.58 3.11
C PHE A 51 -0.05 -20.45 4.62
N GLN A 52 -0.48 -19.33 5.19
CA GLN A 52 -0.40 -19.07 6.63
C GLN A 52 -1.29 -20.04 7.43
N THR A 53 -2.51 -20.30 6.94
CA THR A 53 -3.51 -21.09 7.65
C THR A 53 -3.26 -22.59 7.52
N ILE A 54 -2.93 -23.07 6.33
CA ILE A 54 -2.68 -24.51 6.06
C ILE A 54 -1.34 -24.95 6.66
N GLY A 55 -0.33 -24.08 6.60
CA GLY A 55 1.02 -24.38 7.08
C GLY A 55 1.70 -25.45 6.26
N MET A 56 2.42 -25.07 5.21
CA MET A 56 3.15 -25.98 4.35
C MET A 56 4.61 -26.11 4.81
N GLY A 57 4.91 -27.17 5.54
CA GLY A 57 6.26 -27.44 6.06
C GLY A 57 6.72 -26.41 7.10
N PRO A 58 7.84 -25.71 6.88
CA PRO A 58 8.36 -24.69 7.78
C PRO A 58 7.66 -23.33 7.62
N VAL A 59 6.78 -23.18 6.62
CA VAL A 59 6.08 -21.92 6.30
C VAL A 59 4.65 -21.97 6.85
N GLY A 60 4.23 -20.89 7.53
CA GLY A 60 2.89 -20.75 8.08
C GLY A 60 2.78 -21.19 9.55
N ALA A 61 2.15 -20.34 10.36
CA ALA A 61 1.99 -20.58 11.79
C ALA A 61 0.79 -21.48 12.13
N LYS A 62 0.02 -21.97 11.14
CA LYS A 62 -1.24 -22.74 11.31
C LYS A 62 -2.27 -22.00 12.18
N LEU A 63 -2.26 -20.69 12.10
CA LEU A 63 -3.20 -19.82 12.80
C LEU A 63 -4.14 -19.16 11.78
N PRO A 64 -5.42 -18.95 12.10
CA PRO A 64 -6.38 -18.28 11.22
C PRO A 64 -6.11 -16.76 11.19
N ILE A 65 -4.92 -16.37 10.73
CA ILE A 65 -4.51 -14.97 10.61
C ILE A 65 -4.60 -14.60 9.13
N VAL A 66 -5.39 -13.59 8.83
CA VAL A 66 -5.50 -13.06 7.46
C VAL A 66 -4.27 -12.21 7.16
N GLN A 67 -3.59 -12.53 6.08
CA GLN A 67 -2.45 -11.78 5.56
C GLN A 67 -2.96 -10.71 4.58
N GLY A 68 -2.30 -9.57 4.56
CA GLY A 68 -2.68 -8.48 3.68
C GLY A 68 -1.54 -7.51 3.40
N THR A 69 -1.84 -6.48 2.63
CA THR A 69 -0.90 -5.40 2.32
C THR A 69 -0.54 -4.60 3.57
N SER A 70 0.75 -4.24 3.69
CA SER A 70 1.24 -3.49 4.84
C SER A 70 1.35 -2.00 4.54
N PHE A 71 0.78 -1.17 5.41
CA PHE A 71 0.96 0.29 5.36
C PHE A 71 2.38 0.73 5.71
N ALA A 72 3.18 -0.12 6.35
CA ALA A 72 4.56 0.21 6.74
C ALA A 72 5.45 0.55 5.54
N PHE A 73 5.23 -0.10 4.41
CA PHE A 73 6.01 0.11 3.18
C PHE A 73 5.47 1.20 2.27
N LEU A 74 4.27 1.70 2.55
CA LEU A 74 3.58 2.66 1.69
C LEU A 74 4.43 3.92 1.42
N GLY A 75 5.06 4.46 2.45
CA GLY A 75 5.93 5.64 2.32
C GLY A 75 7.11 5.41 1.39
N THR A 76 7.78 4.28 1.52
CA THR A 76 8.94 3.92 0.68
C THR A 76 8.51 3.67 -0.77
N ILE A 77 7.40 2.98 -0.97
CA ILE A 77 6.85 2.70 -2.30
C ILE A 77 6.47 4.01 -3.01
N LEU A 78 5.80 4.92 -2.30
CA LEU A 78 5.43 6.22 -2.85
C LEU A 78 6.67 7.07 -3.18
N ALA A 79 7.67 7.10 -2.30
CA ALA A 79 8.93 7.81 -2.55
C ALA A 79 9.63 7.27 -3.81
N THR A 80 9.68 5.94 -3.99
CA THR A 80 10.23 5.31 -5.19
C THR A 80 9.45 5.73 -6.44
N GLY A 81 8.12 5.67 -6.40
CA GLY A 81 7.26 6.08 -7.51
C GLY A 81 7.46 7.54 -7.91
N PHE A 82 7.53 8.45 -6.93
CA PHE A 82 7.79 9.87 -7.20
C PHE A 82 9.18 10.13 -7.75
N THR A 83 10.20 9.36 -7.33
CA THR A 83 11.55 9.49 -7.88
C THR A 83 11.57 9.12 -9.35
N VAL A 84 10.94 8.01 -9.75
CA VAL A 84 10.86 7.61 -11.16
C VAL A 84 10.10 8.64 -11.98
N LYS A 85 9.01 9.21 -11.47
CA LYS A 85 8.30 10.30 -12.16
C LYS A 85 9.13 11.56 -12.32
N ALA A 86 9.90 11.91 -11.30
CA ALA A 86 10.80 13.07 -11.35
C ALA A 86 11.90 12.94 -12.40
N THR A 87 12.30 11.71 -12.75
CA THR A 87 13.24 11.43 -13.84
C THR A 87 12.58 11.34 -15.22
N GLY A 88 11.27 11.61 -15.32
CA GLY A 88 10.52 11.59 -16.58
C GLY A 88 9.97 10.20 -16.96
N GLY A 89 10.00 9.25 -16.05
CA GLY A 89 9.48 7.90 -16.27
C GLY A 89 7.96 7.88 -16.44
N GLY A 90 7.50 7.03 -17.35
CA GLY A 90 6.08 6.77 -17.56
C GLY A 90 5.43 5.97 -16.41
N ASN A 91 4.11 5.86 -16.43
CA ASN A 91 3.36 5.12 -15.42
C ASN A 91 3.78 3.63 -15.35
N ASP A 92 4.04 3.01 -16.51
CA ASP A 92 4.49 1.62 -16.59
C ASP A 92 5.89 1.44 -15.96
N GLU A 93 6.79 2.40 -16.13
CA GLU A 93 8.11 2.39 -15.50
C GLU A 93 8.02 2.53 -13.99
N VAL A 94 7.09 3.34 -13.49
CA VAL A 94 6.81 3.47 -12.06
C VAL A 94 6.39 2.13 -11.48
N LEU A 95 5.42 1.44 -12.10
CA LEU A 95 4.98 0.13 -11.65
C LEU A 95 6.07 -0.93 -11.74
N ALA A 96 6.77 -1.00 -12.87
CA ALA A 96 7.86 -1.94 -13.07
C ALA A 96 8.97 -1.76 -12.01
N THR A 97 9.31 -0.51 -11.69
CA THR A 97 10.30 -0.21 -10.66
C THR A 97 9.81 -0.60 -9.26
N ILE A 98 8.55 -0.26 -8.91
CA ILE A 98 7.96 -0.63 -7.63
C ILE A 98 7.96 -2.15 -7.47
N PHE A 99 7.49 -2.90 -8.45
CA PHE A 99 7.47 -4.37 -8.38
C PHE A 99 8.87 -4.96 -8.30
N SER A 100 9.82 -4.42 -9.04
CA SER A 100 11.22 -4.88 -8.98
C SER A 100 11.83 -4.66 -7.61
N VAL A 101 11.63 -3.49 -7.01
CA VAL A 101 12.12 -3.17 -5.66
C VAL A 101 11.44 -4.07 -4.62
N CYS A 102 10.12 -4.25 -4.70
CA CYS A 102 9.39 -5.14 -3.78
C CYS A 102 9.85 -6.60 -3.91
N PHE A 103 10.12 -7.06 -5.12
CA PHE A 103 10.64 -8.40 -5.37
C PHE A 103 12.01 -8.60 -4.73
N LEU A 104 12.93 -7.65 -4.91
CA LEU A 104 14.24 -7.69 -4.26
C LEU A 104 14.14 -7.62 -2.73
N ALA A 105 13.26 -6.76 -2.22
CA ALA A 105 13.01 -6.64 -0.79
C ALA A 105 12.52 -7.95 -0.16
N ALA A 106 11.71 -8.73 -0.88
CA ALA A 106 11.23 -10.04 -0.40
C ALA A 106 12.38 -11.01 -0.11
N PHE A 107 13.45 -11.01 -0.92
CA PHE A 107 14.64 -11.84 -0.62
C PHE A 107 15.34 -11.38 0.67
N VAL A 108 15.43 -10.08 0.90
CA VAL A 108 16.01 -9.53 2.12
C VAL A 108 15.16 -9.93 3.33
N GLU A 109 13.83 -9.88 3.23
CA GLU A 109 12.93 -10.31 4.30
C GLU A 109 13.08 -11.80 4.61
N ILE A 110 13.15 -12.66 3.58
CA ILE A 110 13.41 -14.09 3.75
C ILE A 110 14.73 -14.31 4.48
N PHE A 111 15.79 -13.60 4.08
CA PHE A 111 17.09 -13.70 4.72
C PHE A 111 17.06 -13.27 6.20
N ILE A 112 16.43 -12.15 6.49
CA ILE A 112 16.26 -11.64 7.86
C ILE A 112 15.43 -12.60 8.72
N SER A 113 14.45 -13.28 8.14
CA SER A 113 13.61 -14.24 8.84
C SER A 113 14.40 -15.37 9.53
N PHE A 114 15.52 -15.81 8.94
CA PHE A 114 16.39 -16.79 9.58
C PHE A 114 17.07 -16.27 10.86
N PHE A 115 17.19 -14.97 11.01
CA PHE A 115 17.82 -14.33 12.17
C PHE A 115 16.82 -13.72 13.15
N ILE A 116 15.50 -13.91 12.93
CA ILE A 116 14.45 -13.22 13.70
C ILE A 116 14.52 -13.55 15.20
N GLU A 117 14.90 -14.77 15.57
CA GLU A 117 15.04 -15.15 16.99
C GLU A 117 16.15 -14.36 17.70
N LYS A 118 17.25 -14.11 17.01
CA LYS A 118 18.37 -13.31 17.54
C LYS A 118 18.00 -11.83 17.56
N LEU A 119 17.33 -11.37 16.51
CA LEU A 119 16.88 -9.99 16.36
C LEU A 119 15.81 -9.63 17.41
N GLY A 120 14.91 -10.56 17.72
CA GLY A 120 13.87 -10.38 18.73
C GLY A 120 14.40 -10.10 20.14
N LYS A 121 15.63 -10.57 20.46
CA LYS A 121 16.30 -10.26 21.73
C LYS A 121 16.87 -8.82 21.77
N VAL A 122 17.15 -8.23 20.61
CA VAL A 122 17.70 -6.89 20.46
C VAL A 122 16.59 -5.86 20.28
N ILE A 123 15.51 -6.23 19.61
CA ILE A 123 14.36 -5.34 19.38
C ILE A 123 13.57 -5.21 20.67
N LYS A 124 13.82 -4.12 21.39
CA LYS A 124 13.08 -3.78 22.61
C LYS A 124 11.68 -3.22 22.25
N PRO A 125 10.69 -3.31 23.17
CA PRO A 125 9.35 -2.76 22.96
C PRO A 125 9.33 -1.29 22.55
N VAL A 126 10.34 -0.53 22.95
CA VAL A 126 10.50 0.89 22.57
C VAL A 126 10.67 1.04 21.05
N VAL A 127 11.45 0.16 20.41
CA VAL A 127 11.66 0.21 18.95
C VAL A 127 10.33 -0.04 18.21
N THR A 128 9.58 -1.03 18.67
CA THR A 128 8.25 -1.33 18.12
C THR A 128 7.31 -0.13 18.29
N GLY A 129 7.32 0.52 19.46
CA GLY A 129 6.52 1.72 19.72
C GLY A 129 6.87 2.87 18.78
N VAL A 130 8.16 3.13 18.56
CA VAL A 130 8.61 4.18 17.62
C VAL A 130 8.16 3.88 16.19
N VAL A 131 8.29 2.63 15.73
CA VAL A 131 7.85 2.21 14.39
C VAL A 131 6.35 2.43 14.21
N ILE A 132 5.53 1.96 15.16
CA ILE A 132 4.06 2.13 15.10
C ILE A 132 3.68 3.61 15.09
N THR A 133 4.31 4.42 15.93
CA THR A 133 4.06 5.87 15.97
C THR A 133 4.42 6.54 14.64
N THR A 134 5.56 6.20 14.07
CA THR A 134 6.00 6.73 12.77
C THR A 134 5.02 6.38 11.65
N ILE A 135 4.55 5.13 11.60
CA ILE A 135 3.52 4.69 10.65
C ILE A 135 2.23 5.50 10.87
N GLY A 136 1.80 5.67 12.13
CA GLY A 136 0.60 6.44 12.46
C GLY A 136 0.68 7.90 11.99
N VAL A 137 1.80 8.56 12.24
CA VAL A 137 2.03 9.95 11.78
C VAL A 137 1.99 10.03 10.24
N TYR A 138 2.61 9.06 9.56
CA TYR A 138 2.57 9.00 8.10
C TYR A 138 1.13 8.82 7.57
N LEU A 139 0.35 7.94 8.21
CA LEU A 139 -1.04 7.70 7.81
C LEU A 139 -1.95 8.92 8.02
N ILE A 140 -1.66 9.79 8.99
CA ILE A 140 -2.37 11.07 9.13
C ILE A 140 -2.21 11.90 7.85
N LYS A 141 -1.00 12.01 7.32
CA LYS A 141 -0.74 12.73 6.07
C LYS A 141 -1.54 12.13 4.90
N VAL A 142 -1.55 10.81 4.78
CA VAL A 142 -2.31 10.12 3.74
C VAL A 142 -3.80 10.37 3.90
N GLY A 143 -4.35 10.22 5.11
CA GLY A 143 -5.77 10.47 5.40
C GLY A 143 -6.19 11.91 5.10
N MET A 144 -5.37 12.89 5.42
CA MET A 144 -5.63 14.30 5.06
C MET A 144 -5.66 14.52 3.55
N THR A 145 -4.79 13.84 2.81
CA THR A 145 -4.79 13.88 1.35
C THR A 145 -6.07 13.25 0.79
N ASP A 146 -6.49 12.12 1.35
CA ASP A 146 -7.71 11.42 0.90
C ASP A 146 -8.98 12.21 1.19
N ILE A 147 -9.07 12.90 2.34
CA ILE A 147 -10.16 13.84 2.65
C ILE A 147 -10.22 14.98 1.62
N GLY A 148 -9.07 15.45 1.15
CA GLY A 148 -8.99 16.47 0.10
C GLY A 148 -9.38 16.01 -1.31
N GLY A 149 -9.57 14.70 -1.52
CA GLY A 149 -9.94 14.11 -2.82
C GLY A 149 -8.92 13.14 -3.40
N GLY A 150 -7.93 12.76 -2.58
CA GLY A 150 -6.92 11.75 -2.90
C GLY A 150 -5.70 12.27 -3.65
N GLN A 151 -4.67 11.44 -3.67
CA GLN A 151 -3.39 11.78 -4.27
C GLN A 151 -3.49 12.04 -5.78
N TRP A 152 -4.36 11.34 -6.47
CA TRP A 152 -4.56 11.55 -7.92
C TRP A 152 -5.03 12.97 -8.23
N LEU A 153 -5.98 13.50 -7.45
CA LEU A 153 -6.49 14.85 -7.63
C LEU A 153 -5.41 15.89 -7.32
N LEU A 154 -4.65 15.65 -6.26
CA LEU A 154 -3.53 16.53 -5.87
C LEU A 154 -2.48 16.65 -6.98
N THR A 155 -2.21 15.53 -7.70
CA THR A 155 -1.17 15.49 -8.73
C THR A 155 -1.65 15.99 -10.09
N ASN A 156 -2.87 15.62 -10.51
CA ASN A 156 -3.36 15.88 -11.86
C ASN A 156 -4.29 17.10 -11.97
N MET A 157 -5.02 17.43 -10.90
CA MET A 157 -5.96 18.56 -10.87
C MET A 157 -5.89 19.32 -9.52
N PRO A 158 -4.78 19.98 -9.21
CA PRO A 158 -4.59 20.64 -7.90
C PRO A 158 -5.65 21.70 -7.60
N GLU A 159 -6.24 22.32 -8.63
CA GLU A 159 -7.31 23.31 -8.48
C GLU A 159 -8.60 22.72 -7.89
N LYS A 160 -8.85 21.42 -8.10
CA LYS A 160 -10.01 20.70 -7.56
C LYS A 160 -9.70 19.98 -6.24
N PHE A 161 -8.44 19.93 -5.84
CA PHE A 161 -8.05 19.40 -4.55
C PHE A 161 -8.58 20.27 -3.42
N ALA A 162 -9.04 19.64 -2.35
CA ALA A 162 -9.66 20.31 -1.19
C ALA A 162 -10.87 21.20 -1.54
N SER A 163 -11.57 20.91 -2.65
CA SER A 163 -12.83 21.59 -2.97
C SER A 163 -13.86 21.37 -1.85
N PRO A 164 -14.80 22.31 -1.63
CA PRO A 164 -15.81 22.18 -0.58
C PRO A 164 -16.60 20.86 -0.64
N SER A 165 -16.87 20.38 -1.85
CA SER A 165 -17.57 19.09 -2.06
C SER A 165 -16.75 17.89 -1.57
N ASN A 166 -15.45 17.86 -1.86
CA ASN A 166 -14.56 16.78 -1.42
C ASN A 166 -14.40 16.79 0.11
N LEU A 167 -14.23 17.97 0.69
CA LEU A 167 -14.12 18.12 2.15
C LEU A 167 -15.41 17.68 2.86
N ILE A 168 -16.58 18.06 2.36
CA ILE A 168 -17.86 17.64 2.94
C ILE A 168 -17.99 16.11 2.90
N VAL A 169 -17.67 15.49 1.76
CA VAL A 169 -17.70 14.02 1.65
C VAL A 169 -16.68 13.38 2.59
N GLY A 170 -15.43 13.85 2.58
CA GLY A 170 -14.38 13.29 3.42
C GLY A 170 -14.71 13.40 4.92
N PHE A 171 -15.13 14.56 5.39
CA PHE A 171 -15.52 14.74 6.80
C PHE A 171 -16.80 14.00 7.17
N SER A 172 -17.76 13.86 6.25
CA SER A 172 -18.96 13.08 6.50
C SER A 172 -18.64 11.60 6.72
N VAL A 173 -17.70 11.05 5.94
CA VAL A 173 -17.24 9.67 6.13
C VAL A 173 -16.54 9.51 7.49
N VAL A 174 -15.67 10.44 7.88
CA VAL A 174 -15.01 10.42 9.21
C VAL A 174 -16.02 10.52 10.35
N ALA A 175 -17.10 11.27 10.17
CA ALA A 175 -18.14 11.41 11.21
C ALA A 175 -19.05 10.17 11.32
N LEU A 176 -19.14 9.33 10.27
CA LEU A 176 -19.97 8.13 10.24
C LEU A 176 -19.23 6.87 10.78
N VAL A 177 -17.90 6.91 10.88
CA VAL A 177 -17.05 5.82 11.39
C VAL A 177 -16.73 6.01 12.87
#